data_e7edcc237b194de79b6ce57c0bff2477
#
_entry.id   e7edcc237b194de79b6ce57c0bff2477
#
_cell.length_a   1.000
_cell.length_b   1.000
_cell.length_c   1.000
_cell.angle_alpha   90.00
_cell.angle_beta   90.00
_cell.angle_gamma   90.00
#
_symmetry.space_group_name_H-M   'P 1'
#
loop_
_entity.id
_entity.type
_entity.pdbx_description
1 polymer ?
#
loop_
_entity_poly.entity_id
_entity_poly.type
_entity_poly.pdbx_seq_one_letter_code
_entity_poly.pdbx_strand_id
1 'polypeptide(L)'
;MAAKALTLLLLAHSLAGCGGIGPGNPNASISADTTSINAGETVNFDARDSTTPSPTIIDEYRWEFGDGTSKTTKQGIVSHAYSQPGNFDARVIVVNDEGGTDSASIGIFVNDPPEIELLIPDFVKTGQAAILDASATTDREAGQLEFSWDFDAETDSDGDSDPLNDDDFQGPVAEVTFETAGNRTGAVTVFDDSGGKTTKLWTLRVLSRSFRVVWEEATVDYDWSDYLEQGASHEIQHLPGEGVRVIEVSATLTLSRDLLPIEWPEDNFSLELDVPSSGWKTSTITTHDNITENASATIQRTEMNPYPNSGYTVYADSKEAVEQGLLNDPDGRFGQGDWIWTITAMQCDPDTPVDGVDPDQGNDWALEARFVVLILRISEVAV
;
A
#
# COMPACT_ATOMS: atom_id res chain seq x y z
N MET A 1 10.57 -11.49 -21.57
CA MET A 1 10.91 -11.74 -23.01
C MET A 1 12.29 -12.35 -23.07
N ALA A 2 12.42 -13.56 -23.59
CA ALA A 2 13.68 -14.30 -23.57
C ALA A 2 14.69 -13.65 -24.55
N ALA A 3 15.75 -13.06 -24.02
CA ALA A 3 16.89 -12.59 -24.78
C ALA A 3 17.68 -13.83 -25.27
N LYS A 4 17.71 -14.04 -26.58
CA LYS A 4 18.57 -15.06 -27.20
C LYS A 4 19.99 -14.47 -27.24
N ALA A 5 20.88 -15.00 -26.43
CA ALA A 5 22.31 -14.77 -26.55
C ALA A 5 22.77 -15.23 -27.94
N LEU A 6 23.25 -14.30 -28.76
CA LEU A 6 23.85 -14.58 -30.06
C LEU A 6 25.35 -14.80 -29.82
N THR A 7 25.77 -16.04 -29.77
CA THR A 7 27.19 -16.43 -29.67
C THR A 7 27.90 -16.05 -30.95
N LEU A 8 28.69 -14.99 -30.94
CA LEU A 8 29.53 -14.55 -32.05
C LEU A 8 30.88 -15.25 -31.93
N LEU A 9 31.10 -16.27 -32.75
CA LEU A 9 32.38 -16.96 -32.84
C LEU A 9 33.34 -16.09 -33.62
N LEU A 10 34.25 -15.35 -32.94
CA LEU A 10 35.34 -14.58 -33.59
C LEU A 10 36.54 -15.48 -33.79
N LEU A 11 36.82 -15.90 -35.05
CA LEU A 11 38.07 -16.54 -35.46
C LEU A 11 39.16 -15.48 -35.63
N ALA A 12 40.16 -15.49 -34.75
CA ALA A 12 41.38 -14.71 -34.92
C ALA A 12 42.34 -15.47 -35.89
N HIS A 13 42.70 -14.83 -36.98
CA HIS A 13 43.67 -15.38 -37.93
C HIS A 13 45.05 -14.77 -37.59
N SER A 14 46.04 -15.64 -37.40
CA SER A 14 47.45 -15.26 -37.20
C SER A 14 48.13 -14.90 -38.51
N LEU A 15 48.91 -13.83 -38.52
CA LEU A 15 49.84 -13.48 -39.60
C LEU A 15 51.10 -14.34 -39.48
N ALA A 16 51.32 -15.21 -40.45
CA ALA A 16 52.52 -16.04 -40.51
C ALA A 16 53.76 -15.23 -40.89
N GLY A 17 54.74 -15.16 -40.01
CA GLY A 17 56.09 -14.68 -40.29
C GLY A 17 56.96 -15.76 -40.91
N CYS A 18 57.59 -15.45 -42.05
CA CYS A 18 58.45 -16.35 -42.83
C CYS A 18 59.93 -16.27 -42.38
N GLY A 19 60.57 -17.43 -42.15
CA GLY A 19 62.03 -17.51 -42.26
C GLY A 19 62.76 -18.45 -41.33
N GLY A 20 63.35 -19.52 -41.85
CA GLY A 20 64.42 -20.29 -41.22
C GLY A 20 64.18 -21.79 -41.23
N ILE A 21 65.12 -22.54 -41.77
CA ILE A 21 65.13 -24.01 -41.73
C ILE A 21 65.42 -24.45 -40.27
N GLY A 22 64.41 -24.35 -39.46
CA GLY A 22 64.31 -24.90 -38.13
C GLY A 22 63.10 -25.85 -38.08
N PRO A 23 62.88 -26.59 -36.98
CA PRO A 23 61.69 -27.38 -36.84
C PRO A 23 60.47 -26.51 -37.12
N GLY A 24 59.50 -27.04 -37.88
CA GLY A 24 58.33 -26.23 -38.30
C GLY A 24 57.59 -25.74 -37.08
N ASN A 25 57.30 -24.43 -37.02
CA ASN A 25 56.51 -23.85 -35.93
C ASN A 25 55.09 -24.38 -35.95
N PRO A 26 54.49 -24.56 -34.78
CA PRO A 26 53.04 -24.78 -34.67
C PRO A 26 52.25 -23.60 -35.24
N ASN A 27 50.96 -23.80 -35.46
CA ASN A 27 49.98 -22.72 -35.74
C ASN A 27 49.00 -22.69 -34.55
N ALA A 28 49.13 -21.62 -33.76
CA ALA A 28 48.34 -21.44 -32.53
C ALA A 28 46.92 -20.98 -32.86
N SER A 29 45.96 -21.52 -32.17
CA SER A 29 44.56 -21.10 -32.16
C SER A 29 44.08 -20.94 -30.70
N ILE A 30 43.24 -19.95 -30.43
CA ILE A 30 42.59 -19.73 -29.13
C ILE A 30 41.13 -19.35 -29.36
N SER A 31 40.28 -19.91 -28.53
CA SER A 31 38.86 -19.55 -28.39
C SER A 31 38.50 -19.47 -26.92
N ALA A 32 37.42 -18.79 -26.61
CA ALA A 32 36.84 -18.71 -25.26
C ALA A 32 35.35 -18.96 -25.34
N ASP A 33 34.77 -19.52 -24.29
CA ASP A 33 33.31 -19.70 -24.17
C ASP A 33 32.55 -18.39 -24.11
N THR A 34 33.18 -17.36 -23.55
CA THR A 34 32.71 -15.97 -23.51
C THR A 34 33.88 -15.00 -23.59
N THR A 35 33.64 -13.81 -24.11
CA THR A 35 34.62 -12.70 -24.13
C THR A 35 34.17 -11.50 -23.29
N SER A 36 33.01 -11.60 -22.63
CA SER A 36 32.49 -10.59 -21.69
C SER A 36 31.95 -11.31 -20.47
N ILE A 37 32.43 -10.92 -19.30
CA ILE A 37 32.08 -11.49 -17.99
C ILE A 37 32.02 -10.38 -16.94
N ASN A 38 31.42 -10.64 -15.78
CA ASN A 38 31.54 -9.81 -14.60
C ASN A 38 32.79 -10.17 -13.78
N ALA A 39 33.33 -9.22 -13.01
CA ALA A 39 34.42 -9.47 -12.10
C ALA A 39 34.13 -10.63 -11.14
N GLY A 40 35.09 -11.59 -11.03
CA GLY A 40 34.95 -12.82 -10.27
C GLY A 40 34.45 -14.02 -11.06
N GLU A 41 33.92 -13.84 -12.25
CA GLU A 41 33.46 -14.94 -13.09
C GLU A 41 34.64 -15.62 -13.82
N THR A 42 34.38 -16.81 -14.37
CA THR A 42 35.38 -17.68 -14.96
C THR A 42 35.17 -17.79 -16.49
N VAL A 43 36.26 -17.64 -17.24
CA VAL A 43 36.34 -17.91 -18.68
C VAL A 43 37.03 -19.25 -18.93
N ASN A 44 36.47 -20.05 -19.84
CA ASN A 44 37.08 -21.29 -20.29
C ASN A 44 37.71 -21.09 -21.66
N PHE A 45 39.03 -21.25 -21.73
CA PHE A 45 39.79 -21.12 -22.97
C PHE A 45 40.08 -22.49 -23.59
N ASP A 46 40.04 -22.53 -24.93
CA ASP A 46 40.29 -23.71 -25.72
C ASP A 46 41.28 -23.39 -26.86
N ALA A 47 42.41 -24.10 -26.88
CA ALA A 47 43.45 -24.02 -27.89
C ALA A 47 43.66 -25.36 -28.64
N ARG A 48 42.74 -26.31 -28.54
CA ARG A 48 42.85 -27.66 -29.16
C ARG A 48 42.83 -27.61 -30.68
N ASP A 49 42.35 -26.53 -31.28
CA ASP A 49 42.41 -26.33 -32.73
C ASP A 49 43.80 -25.92 -33.23
N SER A 50 44.77 -25.71 -32.32
CA SER A 50 46.15 -25.49 -32.67
C SER A 50 46.75 -26.74 -33.37
N THR A 51 47.57 -26.51 -34.35
CA THR A 51 48.21 -27.56 -35.16
C THR A 51 49.73 -27.43 -35.17
N THR A 52 50.47 -28.50 -35.51
CA THR A 52 51.90 -28.47 -35.72
C THR A 52 52.27 -29.31 -36.92
N PRO A 53 53.29 -28.90 -37.71
CA PRO A 53 53.73 -29.68 -38.89
C PRO A 53 54.24 -31.07 -38.51
N SER A 54 53.94 -32.10 -39.37
CA SER A 54 54.46 -33.46 -39.16
C SER A 54 55.98 -33.47 -39.41
N PRO A 55 56.79 -34.18 -38.57
CA PRO A 55 56.41 -35.20 -37.60
C PRO A 55 56.26 -34.71 -36.17
N THR A 56 56.32 -33.39 -35.92
CA THR A 56 56.22 -32.80 -34.57
C THR A 56 54.83 -32.97 -33.92
N ILE A 57 54.77 -32.96 -32.60
CA ILE A 57 53.58 -32.98 -31.81
C ILE A 57 53.56 -31.79 -30.85
N ILE A 58 52.38 -31.29 -30.52
CA ILE A 58 52.27 -30.23 -29.50
C ILE A 58 52.65 -30.84 -28.15
N ASP A 59 53.64 -30.21 -27.47
CA ASP A 59 54.11 -30.66 -26.20
C ASP A 59 53.39 -29.94 -25.02
N GLU A 60 53.22 -28.60 -25.12
CA GLU A 60 52.56 -27.84 -24.06
C GLU A 60 51.87 -26.58 -24.60
N TYR A 61 50.96 -26.06 -23.78
CA TYR A 61 50.27 -24.79 -23.96
C TYR A 61 50.61 -23.91 -22.76
N ARG A 62 51.22 -22.73 -23.00
CA ARG A 62 51.52 -21.72 -21.98
C ARG A 62 50.53 -20.59 -22.13
N TRP A 63 49.75 -20.37 -21.06
CA TRP A 63 48.70 -19.37 -21.02
C TRP A 63 49.15 -18.15 -20.23
N GLU A 64 48.94 -16.99 -20.76
CA GLU A 64 49.11 -15.67 -20.15
C GLU A 64 47.73 -15.00 -20.18
N PHE A 65 47.11 -14.69 -19.03
CA PHE A 65 45.73 -14.21 -19.01
C PHE A 65 45.59 -12.68 -19.13
N GLY A 66 46.70 -11.93 -19.18
CA GLY A 66 46.70 -10.50 -19.30
C GLY A 66 46.56 -9.76 -17.97
N ASP A 67 46.14 -10.42 -16.90
CA ASP A 67 46.01 -9.90 -15.54
C ASP A 67 47.29 -10.11 -14.69
N GLY A 68 48.39 -10.52 -15.32
CA GLY A 68 49.67 -10.83 -14.66
C GLY A 68 49.79 -12.26 -14.19
N THR A 69 48.77 -13.09 -14.36
CA THR A 69 48.80 -14.49 -14.05
C THR A 69 49.04 -15.37 -15.29
N SER A 70 49.59 -16.57 -15.09
CA SER A 70 49.87 -17.52 -16.15
C SER A 70 49.73 -18.95 -15.69
N LYS A 71 49.55 -19.88 -16.67
CA LYS A 71 49.45 -21.33 -16.40
C LYS A 71 49.99 -22.12 -17.57
N THR A 72 50.49 -23.34 -17.34
CA THR A 72 50.92 -24.27 -18.34
C THR A 72 50.05 -25.53 -18.30
N THR A 73 49.59 -26.01 -19.45
CA THR A 73 48.81 -27.23 -19.56
C THR A 73 49.31 -28.11 -20.71
N LYS A 74 48.96 -29.41 -20.65
CA LYS A 74 49.27 -30.38 -21.74
C LYS A 74 48.03 -30.60 -22.65
N GLN A 75 46.86 -30.17 -22.23
CA GLN A 75 45.60 -30.56 -22.84
C GLN A 75 44.97 -29.49 -23.74
N GLY A 76 45.52 -28.30 -23.83
CA GLY A 76 45.03 -27.21 -24.66
C GLY A 76 43.73 -26.58 -24.17
N ILE A 77 43.34 -26.83 -22.91
CA ILE A 77 42.19 -26.18 -22.25
C ILE A 77 42.58 -25.68 -20.89
N VAL A 78 41.96 -24.55 -20.51
CA VAL A 78 42.19 -23.96 -19.18
C VAL A 78 40.98 -23.07 -18.78
N SER A 79 40.69 -23.04 -17.49
CA SER A 79 39.74 -22.08 -16.91
C SER A 79 40.51 -21.06 -16.11
N HIS A 80 40.09 -19.80 -16.19
CA HIS A 80 40.65 -18.69 -15.45
C HIS A 80 39.54 -17.72 -14.98
N ALA A 81 39.64 -17.26 -13.73
CA ALA A 81 38.71 -16.29 -13.14
C ALA A 81 39.40 -14.91 -13.05
N TYR A 82 38.78 -13.90 -13.60
CA TYR A 82 39.26 -12.52 -13.53
C TYR A 82 38.66 -11.81 -12.32
N SER A 83 39.49 -11.43 -11.35
CA SER A 83 39.02 -10.79 -10.10
C SER A 83 38.97 -9.27 -10.18
N GLN A 84 39.52 -8.66 -11.21
CA GLN A 84 39.54 -7.21 -11.42
C GLN A 84 38.84 -6.86 -12.73
N PRO A 85 38.04 -5.76 -12.74
CA PRO A 85 37.44 -5.30 -13.96
C PRO A 85 38.46 -4.67 -14.90
N GLY A 86 38.16 -4.71 -16.22
CA GLY A 86 38.98 -4.14 -17.27
C GLY A 86 39.06 -4.96 -18.53
N ASN A 87 39.92 -4.55 -19.48
CA ASN A 87 40.18 -5.28 -20.69
C ASN A 87 41.49 -6.07 -20.57
N PHE A 88 41.44 -7.37 -20.80
CA PHE A 88 42.59 -8.27 -20.72
C PHE A 88 42.81 -8.98 -22.05
N ASP A 89 44.07 -9.08 -22.47
CA ASP A 89 44.49 -9.84 -23.63
C ASP A 89 45.00 -11.22 -23.19
N ALA A 90 44.12 -12.23 -23.23
CA ALA A 90 44.50 -13.62 -22.96
C ALA A 90 45.27 -14.18 -24.15
N ARG A 91 46.42 -14.80 -23.91
CA ARG A 91 47.33 -15.32 -24.90
C ARG A 91 47.70 -16.76 -24.60
N VAL A 92 47.67 -17.61 -25.63
CA VAL A 92 48.25 -18.92 -25.56
C VAL A 92 49.53 -18.94 -26.40
N ILE A 93 50.58 -19.54 -25.88
CA ILE A 93 51.82 -19.91 -26.59
C ILE A 93 51.84 -21.41 -26.71
N VAL A 94 51.76 -21.92 -27.93
CA VAL A 94 51.78 -23.34 -28.24
C VAL A 94 53.21 -23.72 -28.52
N VAL A 95 53.69 -24.80 -27.87
CA VAL A 95 55.08 -25.30 -28.00
C VAL A 95 55.04 -26.73 -28.52
N ASN A 96 55.82 -27.04 -29.55
CA ASN A 96 55.98 -28.43 -30.00
C ASN A 96 57.18 -29.10 -29.34
N ASP A 97 57.32 -30.40 -29.54
CA ASP A 97 58.38 -31.24 -28.92
C ASP A 97 59.81 -30.95 -29.46
N GLU A 98 59.97 -30.21 -30.56
CA GLU A 98 61.23 -29.70 -31.06
C GLU A 98 61.55 -28.27 -30.67
N GLY A 99 60.66 -27.65 -29.83
CA GLY A 99 60.86 -26.29 -29.28
C GLY A 99 60.35 -25.17 -30.22
N GLY A 100 59.71 -25.51 -31.32
CA GLY A 100 59.00 -24.50 -32.12
C GLY A 100 57.82 -23.91 -31.39
N THR A 101 57.61 -22.62 -31.58
CA THR A 101 56.49 -21.90 -30.87
C THR A 101 55.68 -20.99 -31.81
N ASP A 102 54.42 -20.84 -31.49
CA ASP A 102 53.51 -19.84 -32.05
C ASP A 102 52.55 -19.36 -30.99
N SER A 103 51.87 -18.23 -31.20
CA SER A 103 50.95 -17.71 -30.22
C SER A 103 49.71 -17.06 -30.83
N ALA A 104 48.59 -17.19 -30.15
CA ALA A 104 47.33 -16.53 -30.47
C ALA A 104 46.77 -15.80 -29.24
N SER A 105 46.02 -14.73 -29.46
CA SER A 105 45.45 -13.93 -28.39
C SER A 105 43.95 -13.70 -28.62
N ILE A 106 43.22 -13.50 -27.52
CA ILE A 106 41.79 -13.15 -27.50
C ILE A 106 41.56 -12.10 -26.41
N GLY A 107 40.81 -11.05 -26.72
CA GLY A 107 40.44 -10.02 -25.73
C GLY A 107 39.30 -10.50 -24.85
N ILE A 108 39.41 -10.25 -23.56
CA ILE A 108 38.37 -10.48 -22.56
C ILE A 108 38.03 -9.17 -21.90
N PHE A 109 36.77 -8.80 -21.95
CA PHE A 109 36.21 -7.67 -21.20
C PHE A 109 35.65 -8.17 -19.88
N VAL A 110 36.07 -7.56 -18.78
CA VAL A 110 35.59 -7.86 -17.42
C VAL A 110 34.88 -6.63 -16.90
N ASN A 111 33.59 -6.73 -16.75
CA ASN A 111 32.72 -5.67 -16.28
C ASN A 111 32.85 -5.41 -14.79
N ASP A 112 32.68 -4.16 -14.37
CA ASP A 112 32.57 -3.73 -12.98
C ASP A 112 31.08 -3.47 -12.65
N PRO A 113 30.43 -4.25 -11.79
CA PRO A 113 29.02 -3.99 -11.48
C PRO A 113 28.82 -2.61 -10.84
N PRO A 114 27.62 -1.98 -11.00
CA PRO A 114 27.33 -0.64 -10.48
C PRO A 114 27.58 -0.49 -8.99
N GLU A 115 28.14 0.64 -8.55
CA GLU A 115 28.29 1.03 -7.15
C GLU A 115 27.09 1.89 -6.72
N ILE A 116 26.19 1.31 -5.90
CA ILE A 116 24.95 1.96 -5.48
C ILE A 116 25.20 2.97 -4.36
N GLU A 117 24.83 4.23 -4.61
CA GLU A 117 24.72 5.28 -3.60
C GLU A 117 23.24 5.57 -3.33
N LEU A 118 22.82 5.47 -2.04
CA LEU A 118 21.44 5.65 -1.60
C LEU A 118 21.30 6.83 -0.66
N LEU A 119 20.32 7.66 -0.93
CA LEU A 119 19.81 8.68 -0.02
C LEU A 119 18.37 8.31 0.38
N ILE A 120 18.20 7.84 1.61
CA ILE A 120 16.94 7.43 2.21
C ILE A 120 16.69 8.32 3.44
N PRO A 121 15.47 8.87 3.65
CA PRO A 121 15.16 9.63 4.86
C PRO A 121 15.20 8.72 6.08
N ASP A 122 15.63 9.25 7.24
CA ASP A 122 15.66 8.49 8.50
C ASP A 122 14.26 8.05 8.94
N PHE A 123 13.25 8.88 8.67
CA PHE A 123 11.85 8.58 8.93
C PHE A 123 10.90 9.42 8.08
N VAL A 124 9.66 8.94 7.94
CA VAL A 124 8.49 9.69 7.44
C VAL A 124 7.30 9.44 8.37
N LYS A 125 6.22 10.21 8.24
CA LYS A 125 4.94 9.91 8.90
C LYS A 125 4.03 9.12 7.95
N THR A 126 3.12 8.34 8.52
CA THR A 126 2.05 7.67 7.77
C THR A 126 1.32 8.63 6.84
N GLY A 127 1.04 8.20 5.60
CA GLY A 127 0.43 9.03 4.55
C GLY A 127 1.32 10.14 3.99
N GLN A 128 2.60 10.23 4.40
CA GLN A 128 3.57 11.16 3.85
C GLN A 128 4.46 10.43 2.82
N ALA A 129 4.67 11.07 1.67
CA ALA A 129 5.58 10.54 0.65
C ALA A 129 7.03 10.49 1.15
N ALA A 130 7.66 9.33 0.98
CA ALA A 130 9.10 9.13 1.14
C ALA A 130 9.77 9.18 -0.22
N ILE A 131 10.83 9.96 -0.35
CA ILE A 131 11.67 9.99 -1.55
C ILE A 131 12.87 9.09 -1.28
N LEU A 132 13.00 8.03 -2.09
CA LEU A 132 14.13 7.10 -2.08
C LEU A 132 14.97 7.41 -3.31
N ASP A 133 16.20 7.84 -3.12
CA ASP A 133 17.04 8.37 -4.21
C ASP A 133 18.31 7.53 -4.36
N ALA A 134 18.47 6.93 -5.53
CA ALA A 134 19.66 6.20 -5.97
C ALA A 134 20.36 6.89 -7.18
N SER A 135 19.98 8.13 -7.52
CA SER A 135 20.48 8.82 -8.71
C SER A 135 21.98 9.12 -8.69
N ALA A 136 22.61 9.04 -7.51
CA ALA A 136 24.05 9.20 -7.35
C ALA A 136 24.85 7.90 -7.62
N THR A 137 24.17 6.79 -7.94
CA THR A 137 24.79 5.52 -8.32
C THR A 137 25.72 5.71 -9.53
N THR A 138 26.88 5.11 -9.47
CA THR A 138 27.89 5.21 -10.51
C THR A 138 28.27 3.84 -11.05
N ASP A 139 28.70 3.84 -12.32
CA ASP A 139 29.29 2.71 -12.99
C ASP A 139 30.60 3.13 -13.63
N ARG A 140 31.61 2.25 -13.56
CA ARG A 140 32.96 2.55 -14.04
C ARG A 140 33.03 2.66 -15.56
N GLU A 141 32.24 1.86 -16.24
CA GLU A 141 32.15 1.81 -17.69
C GLU A 141 31.29 2.92 -18.27
N ALA A 142 30.62 3.72 -17.39
CA ALA A 142 29.78 4.88 -17.72
C ALA A 142 28.65 4.55 -18.73
N GLY A 143 28.09 3.34 -18.65
CA GLY A 143 26.95 2.87 -19.41
C GLY A 143 25.61 3.44 -18.93
N GLN A 144 24.51 2.96 -19.52
CA GLN A 144 23.16 3.21 -19.00
C GLN A 144 22.90 2.33 -17.79
N LEU A 145 22.28 2.92 -16.76
CA LEU A 145 21.86 2.20 -15.57
C LEU A 145 20.33 2.04 -15.56
N GLU A 146 19.87 0.85 -15.25
CA GLU A 146 18.46 0.53 -15.03
C GLU A 146 18.26 0.23 -13.55
N PHE A 147 17.15 0.76 -12.97
CA PHE A 147 16.86 0.66 -11.55
C PHE A 147 15.54 -0.06 -11.35
N SER A 148 15.53 -1.05 -10.45
CA SER A 148 14.35 -1.76 -9.97
C SER A 148 14.29 -1.64 -8.45
N TRP A 149 13.17 -1.15 -7.92
CA TRP A 149 12.93 -1.00 -6.50
C TRP A 149 11.91 -2.03 -6.05
N ASP A 150 12.21 -2.63 -4.94
CA ASP A 150 11.33 -3.46 -4.12
C ASP A 150 11.05 -2.71 -2.81
N PHE A 151 9.78 -2.50 -2.49
CA PHE A 151 9.36 -1.77 -1.29
C PHE A 151 9.07 -2.67 -0.09
N ASP A 152 9.12 -4.00 -0.24
CA ASP A 152 8.90 -4.98 0.82
C ASP A 152 9.79 -6.22 0.67
N ALA A 153 11.05 -6.10 1.08
CA ALA A 153 12.05 -7.18 1.02
C ALA A 153 11.72 -8.44 1.87
N GLU A 154 10.57 -8.47 2.55
CA GLU A 154 10.11 -9.63 3.32
C GLU A 154 9.08 -10.48 2.56
N THR A 155 8.52 -9.94 1.47
CA THR A 155 7.44 -10.57 0.68
C THR A 155 7.94 -10.84 -0.73
N ASP A 156 7.92 -12.10 -1.16
CA ASP A 156 8.14 -12.52 -2.55
C ASP A 156 6.79 -12.44 -3.28
N SER A 157 6.53 -11.34 -4.00
CA SER A 157 5.24 -11.06 -4.63
C SER A 157 5.11 -11.68 -6.03
N ASP A 158 6.22 -11.95 -6.71
CA ASP A 158 6.25 -12.59 -8.02
C ASP A 158 6.39 -14.11 -7.96
N GLY A 159 6.77 -14.67 -6.79
CA GLY A 159 6.82 -16.09 -6.50
C GLY A 159 8.02 -16.81 -7.09
N ASP A 160 9.11 -16.11 -7.39
CA ASP A 160 10.33 -16.67 -7.96
C ASP A 160 11.30 -17.20 -6.90
N SER A 161 11.01 -17.04 -5.62
CA SER A 161 11.79 -17.42 -4.44
C SER A 161 12.93 -16.46 -4.08
N ASP A 162 12.92 -15.25 -4.63
CA ASP A 162 13.84 -14.16 -4.26
C ASP A 162 13.03 -12.92 -3.83
N PRO A 163 12.82 -12.67 -2.52
CA PRO A 163 12.01 -11.56 -2.03
C PRO A 163 12.70 -10.19 -2.17
N LEU A 164 13.84 -10.10 -2.86
CA LEU A 164 14.60 -8.86 -3.01
C LEU A 164 14.57 -8.29 -4.44
N ASN A 165 13.82 -8.92 -5.33
CA ASN A 165 13.84 -8.60 -6.76
C ASN A 165 12.47 -8.24 -7.33
N ASP A 166 11.46 -8.10 -6.49
CA ASP A 166 10.14 -7.62 -6.90
C ASP A 166 10.26 -6.22 -7.52
N ASP A 167 9.61 -6.00 -8.68
CA ASP A 167 9.73 -4.76 -9.44
C ASP A 167 8.52 -3.86 -9.17
N ASP A 168 8.53 -3.20 -8.00
CA ASP A 168 7.48 -2.26 -7.58
C ASP A 168 7.59 -0.91 -8.31
N PHE A 169 8.82 -0.48 -8.63
CA PHE A 169 9.06 0.78 -9.31
C PHE A 169 10.38 0.75 -10.10
N GLN A 170 10.39 1.41 -11.27
CA GLN A 170 11.57 1.56 -12.12
C GLN A 170 12.01 3.03 -12.21
N GLY A 171 13.32 3.27 -12.04
CA GLY A 171 13.93 4.58 -12.16
C GLY A 171 14.85 4.92 -11.00
N PRO A 172 15.70 5.98 -11.17
CA PRO A 172 16.72 6.30 -10.18
C PRO A 172 16.18 6.92 -8.89
N VAL A 173 14.95 7.47 -8.91
CA VAL A 173 14.31 8.09 -7.74
C VAL A 173 12.88 7.54 -7.64
N ALA A 174 12.55 6.95 -6.51
CA ALA A 174 11.22 6.42 -6.21
C ALA A 174 10.52 7.31 -5.18
N GLU A 175 9.21 7.49 -5.35
CA GLU A 175 8.32 8.13 -4.37
C GLU A 175 7.31 7.09 -3.89
N VAL A 176 7.30 6.81 -2.58
CA VAL A 176 6.42 5.80 -1.98
C VAL A 176 5.73 6.35 -0.73
N THR A 177 4.48 5.95 -0.51
CA THR A 177 3.70 6.33 0.68
C THR A 177 3.30 5.08 1.46
N PHE A 178 3.48 5.13 2.79
CA PHE A 178 3.10 4.04 3.68
C PHE A 178 1.94 4.47 4.59
N GLU A 179 0.87 3.68 4.58
CA GLU A 179 -0.35 3.99 5.33
C GLU A 179 -0.31 3.55 6.80
N THR A 180 0.63 2.68 7.16
CA THR A 180 0.77 2.14 8.52
C THR A 180 2.15 2.41 9.09
N ALA A 181 2.23 2.71 10.39
CA ALA A 181 3.49 2.89 11.09
C ALA A 181 4.26 1.57 11.23
N GLY A 182 5.58 1.67 11.28
CA GLY A 182 6.48 0.53 11.44
C GLY A 182 7.82 0.75 10.75
N ASN A 183 8.70 -0.21 10.88
CA ASN A 183 9.92 -0.26 10.09
C ASN A 183 9.61 -0.85 8.72
N ARG A 184 10.18 -0.29 7.68
CA ARG A 184 10.14 -0.79 6.32
C ARG A 184 11.54 -1.17 5.89
N THR A 185 11.63 -2.29 5.21
CA THR A 185 12.87 -2.78 4.60
C THR A 185 12.55 -3.12 3.15
N GLY A 186 13.33 -2.60 2.24
CA GLY A 186 13.22 -2.90 0.82
C GLY A 186 14.60 -3.04 0.19
N ALA A 187 14.62 -3.20 -1.11
CA ALA A 187 15.83 -3.31 -1.91
C ALA A 187 15.80 -2.34 -3.11
N VAL A 188 16.97 -2.02 -3.62
CA VAL A 188 17.13 -1.48 -4.96
C VAL A 188 18.16 -2.33 -5.68
N THR A 189 17.82 -2.78 -6.87
CA THR A 189 18.73 -3.48 -7.77
C THR A 189 19.02 -2.57 -8.96
N VAL A 190 20.30 -2.38 -9.23
CA VAL A 190 20.77 -1.58 -10.36
C VAL A 190 21.50 -2.48 -11.33
N PHE A 191 21.15 -2.37 -12.60
CA PHE A 191 21.74 -3.11 -13.72
C PHE A 191 22.50 -2.15 -14.62
N ASP A 192 23.62 -2.61 -15.16
CA ASP A 192 24.32 -1.95 -16.25
C ASP A 192 23.98 -2.59 -17.61
N ASP A 193 24.44 -1.97 -18.70
CA ASP A 193 24.23 -2.46 -20.07
C ASP A 193 25.18 -3.61 -20.47
N SER A 194 26.11 -4.00 -19.60
CA SER A 194 27.07 -5.10 -19.77
C SER A 194 26.62 -6.38 -19.06
N GLY A 195 25.50 -6.34 -18.31
CA GLY A 195 24.91 -7.46 -17.60
C GLY A 195 25.37 -7.61 -16.14
N GLY A 196 26.08 -6.62 -15.62
CA GLY A 196 26.37 -6.50 -14.20
C GLY A 196 25.15 -6.06 -13.41
N LYS A 197 25.03 -6.50 -12.18
CA LYS A 197 23.99 -6.07 -11.25
C LYS A 197 24.49 -5.95 -9.83
N THR A 198 23.98 -4.98 -9.11
CA THR A 198 24.19 -4.83 -7.67
C THR A 198 22.85 -4.61 -7.00
N THR A 199 22.62 -5.26 -5.86
CA THR A 199 21.45 -5.08 -5.01
C THR A 199 21.86 -4.50 -3.68
N LYS A 200 21.13 -3.47 -3.21
CA LYS A 200 21.37 -2.83 -1.91
C LYS A 200 20.08 -2.70 -1.13
N LEU A 201 20.08 -3.17 0.12
CA LEU A 201 18.97 -3.02 1.05
C LEU A 201 18.92 -1.59 1.60
N TRP A 202 17.67 -1.14 1.85
CA TRP A 202 17.40 0.10 2.56
C TRP A 202 16.42 -0.14 3.71
N THR A 203 16.40 0.77 4.67
CA THR A 203 15.45 0.77 5.78
C THR A 203 14.90 2.16 6.01
N LEU A 204 13.62 2.24 6.37
CA LEU A 204 12.91 3.48 6.66
C LEU A 204 11.98 3.28 7.86
N ARG A 205 11.94 4.24 8.79
CA ARG A 205 10.97 4.25 9.88
C ARG A 205 9.74 5.06 9.48
N VAL A 206 8.57 4.44 9.54
CA VAL A 206 7.29 5.11 9.36
C VAL A 206 6.68 5.35 10.74
N LEU A 207 6.47 6.61 11.10
CA LEU A 207 5.95 7.03 12.39
C LEU A 207 4.46 7.31 12.31
N SER A 208 3.70 6.93 13.34
CA SER A 208 2.30 7.35 13.51
C SER A 208 2.21 8.88 13.63
N ARG A 209 1.03 9.40 13.26
CA ARG A 209 0.67 10.82 13.42
C ARG A 209 0.09 11.06 14.81
N SER A 210 0.09 12.29 15.25
CA SER A 210 -0.48 12.72 16.54
C SER A 210 -1.78 13.48 16.32
N PHE A 211 -2.85 13.06 16.99
CA PHE A 211 -4.17 13.66 16.85
C PHE A 211 -4.70 14.12 18.21
N ARG A 212 -5.18 15.37 18.28
CA ARG A 212 -5.94 15.87 19.41
C ARG A 212 -7.41 15.54 19.24
N VAL A 213 -7.98 14.87 20.23
CA VAL A 213 -9.39 14.46 20.29
C VAL A 213 -10.16 15.41 21.20
N VAL A 214 -11.23 16.00 20.68
CA VAL A 214 -12.15 16.87 21.43
C VAL A 214 -13.58 16.45 21.11
N TRP A 215 -14.43 16.35 22.12
CA TRP A 215 -15.86 16.15 21.99
C TRP A 215 -16.58 17.44 22.29
N GLU A 216 -17.44 17.88 21.38
CA GLU A 216 -18.23 19.11 21.49
C GLU A 216 -19.70 18.75 21.61
N GLU A 217 -20.38 19.27 22.65
CA GLU A 217 -21.81 19.10 22.82
C GLU A 217 -22.56 19.99 21.83
N ALA A 218 -23.58 19.41 21.21
CA ALA A 218 -24.48 20.11 20.30
C ALA A 218 -25.90 19.61 20.47
N THR A 219 -26.86 20.43 20.02
CA THR A 219 -28.26 20.07 19.97
C THR A 219 -28.70 19.92 18.51
N VAL A 220 -29.43 18.87 18.21
CA VAL A 220 -30.04 18.61 16.90
C VAL A 220 -31.54 18.49 17.10
N ASP A 221 -32.29 19.33 16.41
CA ASP A 221 -33.76 19.36 16.45
C ASP A 221 -34.33 18.83 15.15
N TYR A 222 -35.41 18.05 15.28
CA TYR A 222 -36.21 17.54 14.18
C TYR A 222 -37.67 17.89 14.45
N ASP A 223 -38.42 18.23 13.39
CA ASP A 223 -39.83 18.54 13.46
C ASP A 223 -40.57 17.88 12.29
N TRP A 224 -41.71 17.27 12.59
CA TRP A 224 -42.62 16.66 11.62
C TRP A 224 -44.05 17.01 12.01
N SER A 225 -44.92 17.13 11.02
CA SER A 225 -46.31 17.36 11.25
C SER A 225 -47.13 16.83 10.07
N ASP A 226 -48.31 16.30 10.33
CA ASP A 226 -49.26 15.81 9.33
C ASP A 226 -50.63 15.69 9.97
N TYR A 227 -51.59 15.22 9.24
CA TYR A 227 -52.94 14.86 9.67
C TYR A 227 -53.12 13.34 9.67
N LEU A 228 -53.80 12.78 10.69
CA LEU A 228 -54.12 11.37 10.77
C LEU A 228 -55.61 11.15 11.08
N GLU A 229 -56.25 10.30 10.25
CA GLU A 229 -57.59 9.77 10.51
C GLU A 229 -57.56 8.67 11.60
N GLN A 230 -58.63 8.53 12.36
CA GLN A 230 -58.79 7.50 13.37
C GLN A 230 -58.46 6.10 12.83
N GLY A 231 -57.58 5.38 13.54
CA GLY A 231 -57.09 4.06 13.17
C GLY A 231 -55.93 4.05 12.17
N ALA A 232 -55.53 5.23 11.65
CA ALA A 232 -54.33 5.34 10.78
C ALA A 232 -53.07 5.47 11.62
N SER A 233 -51.92 5.12 11.00
CA SER A 233 -50.58 5.27 11.59
C SER A 233 -49.65 5.93 10.58
N HIS A 234 -48.73 6.75 11.10
CA HIS A 234 -47.62 7.36 10.35
C HIS A 234 -46.28 6.93 10.93
N GLU A 235 -45.36 6.51 10.05
CA GLU A 235 -44.02 6.10 10.45
C GLU A 235 -42.97 7.09 9.93
N ILE A 236 -42.04 7.48 10.81
CA ILE A 236 -40.90 8.38 10.52
C ILE A 236 -39.63 7.62 10.86
N GLN A 237 -38.74 7.50 9.88
CA GLN A 237 -37.42 6.88 10.06
C GLN A 237 -36.31 7.91 9.81
N HIS A 238 -35.35 8.01 10.74
CA HIS A 238 -34.19 8.90 10.60
C HIS A 238 -32.98 8.38 11.39
N LEU A 239 -31.81 9.02 11.22
CA LEU A 239 -30.51 8.62 11.77
C LEU A 239 -29.88 9.74 12.62
N PRO A 240 -30.38 10.08 13.82
CA PRO A 240 -29.87 11.18 14.63
C PRO A 240 -28.47 10.92 15.20
N GLY A 241 -28.04 9.65 15.29
CA GLY A 241 -26.76 9.21 15.82
C GLY A 241 -25.64 9.03 14.79
N GLU A 242 -25.88 9.33 13.49
CA GLU A 242 -24.88 9.12 12.47
C GLU A 242 -23.67 10.05 12.64
N GLY A 243 -22.49 9.47 12.88
CA GLY A 243 -21.24 10.22 13.08
C GLY A 243 -21.15 11.00 14.41
N VAL A 244 -22.08 10.78 15.34
CA VAL A 244 -22.11 11.45 16.66
C VAL A 244 -22.44 10.45 17.78
N ARG A 245 -22.23 10.83 19.02
CA ARG A 245 -22.66 10.05 20.20
C ARG A 245 -23.91 10.70 20.79
N VAL A 246 -25.03 9.96 20.83
CA VAL A 246 -26.29 10.49 21.38
C VAL A 246 -26.25 10.42 22.89
N ILE A 247 -26.51 11.53 23.57
CA ILE A 247 -26.49 11.64 25.05
C ILE A 247 -27.90 11.68 25.62
N GLU A 248 -28.79 12.42 24.97
CA GLU A 248 -30.16 12.62 25.44
C GLU A 248 -31.11 12.78 24.26
N VAL A 249 -32.34 12.36 24.45
CA VAL A 249 -33.45 12.65 23.56
C VAL A 249 -34.65 13.14 24.35
N SER A 250 -35.36 14.11 23.82
CA SER A 250 -36.67 14.55 24.30
C SER A 250 -37.54 14.77 23.06
N ALA A 251 -38.60 13.97 22.92
CA ALA A 251 -39.52 14.09 21.80
C ALA A 251 -40.95 14.29 22.33
N THR A 252 -41.64 15.28 21.81
CA THR A 252 -43.00 15.63 22.22
C THR A 252 -43.93 15.62 21.00
N LEU A 253 -44.90 14.74 21.05
CA LEU A 253 -46.04 14.74 20.15
C LEU A 253 -47.11 15.69 20.71
N THR A 254 -47.63 16.60 19.89
CA THR A 254 -48.68 17.55 20.25
C THR A 254 -49.79 17.47 19.20
N LEU A 255 -51.02 17.38 19.65
CA LEU A 255 -52.19 17.43 18.80
C LEU A 255 -52.73 18.85 18.66
N SER A 256 -53.37 19.16 17.53
CA SER A 256 -54.09 20.42 17.40
C SER A 256 -55.33 20.41 18.32
N ARG A 257 -55.63 21.54 18.84
CA ARG A 257 -56.75 21.72 19.74
C ARG A 257 -58.04 21.89 18.96
N ASP A 258 -59.09 21.15 19.33
CA ASP A 258 -60.44 21.34 18.81
C ASP A 258 -61.05 22.65 19.31
N LEU A 259 -61.61 23.41 18.38
CA LEU A 259 -62.06 24.78 18.64
C LEU A 259 -63.44 24.90 19.32
N LEU A 260 -64.01 23.80 19.84
CA LEU A 260 -65.37 23.82 20.31
C LEU A 260 -65.46 23.99 21.83
N PRO A 261 -66.44 24.75 22.30
CA PRO A 261 -66.65 24.99 23.74
C PRO A 261 -67.42 23.90 24.46
N ILE A 262 -67.40 22.65 23.94
CA ILE A 262 -68.09 21.52 24.55
C ILE A 262 -67.02 20.60 25.17
N GLU A 263 -67.24 20.13 26.37
CA GLU A 263 -66.41 19.13 27.06
C GLU A 263 -66.53 17.79 26.34
N TRP A 264 -65.77 17.63 25.25
CA TRP A 264 -65.62 16.34 24.57
C TRP A 264 -64.41 15.62 25.14
N PRO A 265 -64.39 14.27 25.16
CA PRO A 265 -63.16 13.56 25.40
C PRO A 265 -62.09 14.02 24.39
N GLU A 266 -60.84 14.07 24.83
CA GLU A 266 -59.75 14.45 23.98
C GLU A 266 -59.31 13.33 23.07
N ASP A 267 -58.76 13.66 21.92
CA ASP A 267 -58.11 12.72 21.00
C ASP A 267 -56.95 12.01 21.64
N ASN A 268 -56.90 10.72 21.41
CA ASN A 268 -55.81 9.87 21.90
C ASN A 268 -54.96 9.35 20.76
N PHE A 269 -53.75 9.87 20.68
CA PHE A 269 -52.73 9.37 19.77
C PHE A 269 -51.64 8.66 20.58
N SER A 270 -51.16 7.52 20.09
CA SER A 270 -49.95 6.90 20.64
C SER A 270 -48.70 7.34 19.89
N LEU A 271 -47.64 7.61 20.64
CA LEU A 271 -46.28 7.79 20.14
C LEU A 271 -45.46 6.56 20.55
N GLU A 272 -44.99 5.82 19.57
CA GLU A 272 -44.09 4.69 19.77
C GLU A 272 -42.71 5.04 19.17
N LEU A 273 -41.64 4.66 19.88
CA LEU A 273 -40.26 4.74 19.40
C LEU A 273 -39.65 3.34 19.41
N ASP A 274 -39.03 2.93 18.31
CA ASP A 274 -38.20 1.73 18.20
C ASP A 274 -36.81 2.13 17.69
N VAL A 275 -35.77 1.72 18.41
CA VAL A 275 -34.35 1.86 18.03
C VAL A 275 -33.73 0.46 17.93
N PRO A 276 -33.89 -0.24 16.80
CA PRO A 276 -33.56 -1.66 16.65
C PRO A 276 -32.12 -2.00 16.98
N SER A 277 -31.19 -1.13 16.64
CA SER A 277 -29.73 -1.32 16.86
C SER A 277 -29.36 -1.42 18.35
N SER A 278 -30.10 -0.75 19.23
CA SER A 278 -29.91 -0.77 20.68
C SER A 278 -30.96 -1.62 21.43
N GLY A 279 -31.96 -2.14 20.69
CA GLY A 279 -33.09 -2.90 21.29
C GLY A 279 -33.97 -2.05 22.21
N TRP A 280 -33.90 -0.71 22.08
CA TRP A 280 -34.75 0.18 22.88
C TRP A 280 -36.07 0.42 22.18
N LYS A 281 -37.12 0.05 22.87
CA LYS A 281 -38.50 0.28 22.44
C LYS A 281 -39.30 0.88 23.60
N THR A 282 -40.10 1.91 23.31
CA THR A 282 -40.94 2.60 24.29
C THR A 282 -42.15 3.22 23.59
N SER A 283 -43.20 3.44 24.36
CA SER A 283 -44.42 4.08 23.86
C SER A 283 -45.12 4.92 24.95
N THR A 284 -45.86 5.91 24.54
CA THR A 284 -46.68 6.77 25.38
C THR A 284 -47.96 7.15 24.63
N ILE A 285 -48.93 7.73 25.31
CA ILE A 285 -50.22 8.17 24.73
C ILE A 285 -50.40 9.64 25.08
N THR A 286 -50.99 10.42 24.19
CA THR A 286 -51.29 11.84 24.43
C THR A 286 -52.27 11.98 25.60
N THR A 287 -52.00 12.98 26.43
CA THR A 287 -52.83 13.40 27.55
C THR A 287 -52.83 14.91 27.67
N HIS A 288 -53.83 15.48 28.31
CA HIS A 288 -53.90 16.90 28.61
C HIS A 288 -54.26 17.11 30.06
N ASP A 289 -53.84 18.24 30.64
CA ASP A 289 -54.13 18.60 32.04
C ASP A 289 -55.49 19.32 32.17
N ASN A 290 -55.91 19.99 31.12
CA ASN A 290 -57.20 20.65 31.01
C ASN A 290 -57.64 20.89 29.55
N ILE A 291 -58.96 21.11 29.36
CA ILE A 291 -59.57 21.32 28.03
C ILE A 291 -59.05 22.55 27.25
N THR A 292 -58.21 23.36 27.84
CA THR A 292 -57.64 24.58 27.21
C THR A 292 -56.25 24.32 26.68
N GLU A 293 -55.68 23.17 26.91
CA GLU A 293 -54.35 22.79 26.48
C GLU A 293 -54.40 21.73 25.36
N ASN A 294 -53.37 21.74 24.50
CA ASN A 294 -53.22 20.70 23.49
C ASN A 294 -52.87 19.37 24.15
N ALA A 295 -53.46 18.30 23.70
CA ALA A 295 -53.08 16.96 24.14
C ALA A 295 -51.64 16.67 23.69
N SER A 296 -50.84 16.14 24.58
CA SER A 296 -49.43 15.85 24.28
C SER A 296 -48.93 14.55 24.87
N ALA A 297 -47.90 14.00 24.26
CA ALA A 297 -47.20 12.81 24.73
C ALA A 297 -45.68 13.03 24.62
N THR A 298 -44.90 12.74 25.65
CA THR A 298 -43.46 12.96 25.64
C THR A 298 -42.71 11.65 25.92
N ILE A 299 -41.73 11.36 25.08
CA ILE A 299 -40.70 10.33 25.28
C ILE A 299 -39.40 11.06 25.59
N GLN A 300 -38.80 10.79 26.73
CA GLN A 300 -37.53 11.37 27.15
C GLN A 300 -36.60 10.29 27.66
N ARG A 301 -35.31 10.39 27.32
CA ARG A 301 -34.27 9.57 27.90
C ARG A 301 -32.97 10.36 27.99
N THR A 302 -32.39 10.39 29.17
CA THR A 302 -31.08 11.01 29.49
C THR A 302 -30.04 9.94 29.71
N GLU A 303 -28.77 10.31 29.76
CA GLU A 303 -27.64 9.42 30.06
C GLU A 303 -27.61 8.17 29.16
N MET A 304 -27.90 8.36 27.86
CA MET A 304 -27.95 7.26 26.89
C MET A 304 -26.58 6.66 26.65
N ASN A 305 -25.55 7.48 26.65
CA ASN A 305 -24.15 7.09 26.57
C ASN A 305 -23.33 7.91 27.58
N PRO A 306 -22.21 7.36 28.10
CA PRO A 306 -21.32 8.10 28.98
C PRO A 306 -20.60 9.20 28.20
N TYR A 307 -20.28 10.30 28.89
CA TYR A 307 -19.40 11.33 28.35
C TYR A 307 -17.98 10.77 28.21
N PRO A 308 -17.39 10.78 27.01
CA PRO A 308 -16.03 10.32 26.80
C PRO A 308 -15.02 11.32 27.32
N ASN A 309 -13.78 10.88 27.54
CA ASN A 309 -12.68 11.78 27.78
C ASN A 309 -12.48 12.74 26.59
N SER A 310 -12.13 13.98 26.85
CA SER A 310 -11.94 15.02 25.83
C SER A 310 -10.66 15.81 26.09
N GLY A 311 -10.08 16.38 25.04
CA GLY A 311 -8.89 17.24 25.16
C GLY A 311 -7.57 16.48 25.33
N TYR A 312 -7.50 15.21 24.93
CA TYR A 312 -6.29 14.36 24.97
C TYR A 312 -5.69 14.16 23.58
N THR A 313 -4.47 13.61 23.54
CA THR A 313 -3.75 13.29 22.29
C THR A 313 -3.64 11.76 22.15
N VAL A 314 -3.87 11.27 20.93
CA VAL A 314 -3.64 9.88 20.55
C VAL A 314 -2.63 9.80 19.40
N TYR A 315 -1.96 8.66 19.29
CA TYR A 315 -1.10 8.32 18.15
C TYR A 315 -1.83 7.30 17.29
N ALA A 316 -1.96 7.57 16.01
CA ALA A 316 -2.58 6.68 15.05
C ALA A 316 -2.02 6.92 13.65
N ASP A 317 -2.28 5.99 12.76
CA ASP A 317 -1.79 6.06 11.40
C ASP A 317 -2.59 7.06 10.55
N SER A 318 -3.89 7.24 10.86
CA SER A 318 -4.74 8.22 10.18
C SER A 318 -5.77 8.83 11.12
N LYS A 319 -6.36 9.96 10.69
CA LYS A 319 -7.50 10.59 11.36
C LYS A 319 -8.73 9.67 11.35
N GLU A 320 -8.97 9.01 10.23
CA GLU A 320 -10.08 8.09 10.01
C GLU A 320 -10.01 6.88 10.96
N ALA A 321 -8.80 6.37 11.22
CA ALA A 321 -8.59 5.29 12.18
C ALA A 321 -8.97 5.69 13.61
N VAL A 322 -8.64 6.93 14.02
CA VAL A 322 -9.06 7.49 15.32
C VAL A 322 -10.57 7.65 15.37
N GLU A 323 -11.16 8.23 14.33
CA GLU A 323 -12.60 8.49 14.25
C GLU A 323 -13.41 7.19 14.32
N GLN A 324 -13.06 6.21 13.52
CA GLN A 324 -13.71 4.89 13.54
C GLN A 324 -13.56 4.19 14.88
N GLY A 325 -12.38 4.24 15.49
CA GLY A 325 -12.14 3.66 16.81
C GLY A 325 -13.01 4.27 17.90
N LEU A 326 -13.18 5.59 17.88
CA LEU A 326 -13.94 6.31 18.90
C LEU A 326 -15.47 6.25 18.69
N LEU A 327 -15.94 6.29 17.45
CA LEU A 327 -17.38 6.19 17.13
C LEU A 327 -17.89 4.76 17.25
N ASN A 328 -17.04 3.75 17.04
CA ASN A 328 -17.39 2.34 17.18
C ASN A 328 -17.13 1.78 18.59
N ASP A 329 -16.75 2.61 19.55
CA ASP A 329 -16.60 2.22 20.96
C ASP A 329 -17.90 1.60 21.48
N PRO A 330 -17.91 0.35 21.95
CA PRO A 330 -19.12 -0.32 22.46
C PRO A 330 -19.84 0.47 23.54
N ASP A 331 -19.11 1.17 24.40
CA ASP A 331 -19.66 1.96 25.52
C ASP A 331 -20.32 3.26 25.05
N GLY A 332 -20.19 3.63 23.75
CA GLY A 332 -20.74 4.87 23.20
C GLY A 332 -21.72 4.68 22.04
N ARG A 333 -22.19 3.46 21.80
CA ARG A 333 -22.99 3.11 20.61
C ARG A 333 -24.49 3.07 20.82
N PHE A 334 -24.99 3.30 22.02
CA PHE A 334 -26.43 3.32 22.26
C PHE A 334 -27.10 4.43 21.42
N GLY A 335 -28.18 4.09 20.72
CA GLY A 335 -28.88 5.03 19.85
C GLY A 335 -28.26 5.28 18.48
N GLN A 336 -27.24 4.48 18.08
CA GLN A 336 -26.76 4.44 16.70
C GLN A 336 -27.75 3.68 15.80
N GLY A 337 -27.79 4.02 14.49
CA GLY A 337 -28.69 3.41 13.52
C GLY A 337 -30.07 4.05 13.47
N ASP A 338 -31.01 3.32 12.91
CA ASP A 338 -32.36 3.82 12.65
C ASP A 338 -33.14 4.10 13.93
N TRP A 339 -33.83 5.24 13.94
CA TRP A 339 -34.85 5.62 14.91
C TRP A 339 -36.17 5.65 14.18
N ILE A 340 -37.11 4.83 14.63
CA ILE A 340 -38.41 4.64 14.01
C ILE A 340 -39.48 5.13 14.97
N TRP A 341 -40.10 6.26 14.62
CA TRP A 341 -41.24 6.81 15.33
C TRP A 341 -42.49 6.34 14.65
N THR A 342 -43.46 5.84 15.42
CA THR A 342 -44.78 5.49 14.92
C THR A 342 -45.83 6.27 15.68
N ILE A 343 -46.60 7.05 14.97
CA ILE A 343 -47.72 7.83 15.53
C ILE A 343 -49.01 7.14 15.06
N THR A 344 -49.91 6.82 15.98
CA THR A 344 -51.18 6.16 15.67
C THR A 344 -52.32 6.92 16.27
N ALA A 345 -53.30 7.32 15.47
CA ALA A 345 -54.54 7.90 15.89
C ALA A 345 -55.45 6.81 16.45
N MET A 346 -55.44 6.62 17.80
CA MET A 346 -56.19 5.53 18.46
C MET A 346 -57.65 5.84 18.61
N GLN A 347 -58.01 7.05 18.97
CA GLN A 347 -59.35 7.54 19.14
C GLN A 347 -59.39 9.05 18.80
N CYS A 348 -60.30 9.45 17.98
CA CYS A 348 -60.62 10.86 17.73
C CYS A 348 -62.09 11.10 18.13
N ASP A 349 -62.36 12.18 18.86
CA ASP A 349 -63.67 12.49 19.36
C ASP A 349 -64.19 13.79 18.71
N PRO A 350 -65.44 13.77 18.16
CA PRO A 350 -66.41 12.70 18.18
C PRO A 350 -66.09 11.55 17.20
N ASP A 351 -66.38 10.31 17.58
CA ASP A 351 -66.21 9.10 16.74
C ASP A 351 -66.94 9.16 15.41
N THR A 352 -67.87 10.13 15.25
CA THR A 352 -68.63 10.36 14.04
C THR A 352 -68.63 11.85 13.72
N PRO A 353 -68.43 12.25 12.44
CA PRO A 353 -68.43 13.65 12.07
C PRO A 353 -69.72 14.36 12.44
N VAL A 354 -69.62 15.57 12.99
CA VAL A 354 -70.77 16.40 13.35
C VAL A 354 -70.78 17.64 12.48
N ASP A 355 -71.69 17.68 11.51
CA ASP A 355 -71.84 18.76 10.55
C ASP A 355 -71.81 20.17 11.19
N GLY A 356 -70.82 21.00 10.77
CA GLY A 356 -70.69 22.38 11.25
C GLY A 356 -70.04 22.51 12.64
N VAL A 357 -69.56 21.41 13.22
CA VAL A 357 -68.94 21.35 14.55
C VAL A 357 -67.58 20.72 14.45
N ASP A 358 -67.53 19.49 14.02
CA ASP A 358 -66.31 18.75 13.74
C ASP A 358 -66.59 17.84 12.52
N PRO A 359 -66.14 18.23 11.32
CA PRO A 359 -66.51 17.59 10.08
C PRO A 359 -65.64 16.37 9.71
N ASP A 360 -64.57 16.10 10.43
CA ASP A 360 -63.65 15.02 10.12
C ASP A 360 -63.50 14.03 11.30
N GLN A 361 -62.72 12.96 11.10
CA GLN A 361 -62.48 11.90 12.08
C GLN A 361 -61.01 11.74 12.35
N GLY A 362 -60.27 12.82 12.45
CA GLY A 362 -58.81 12.80 12.67
C GLY A 362 -58.33 14.08 13.32
N ASN A 363 -57.01 14.18 13.51
CA ASN A 363 -56.42 15.39 14.07
C ASN A 363 -55.08 15.70 13.39
N ASP A 364 -54.76 16.98 13.34
CA ASP A 364 -53.43 17.45 13.01
C ASP A 364 -52.47 17.18 14.19
N TRP A 365 -51.33 16.64 13.90
CA TRP A 365 -50.29 16.38 14.90
C TRP A 365 -48.96 17.02 14.52
N ALA A 366 -48.14 17.35 15.53
CA ALA A 366 -46.77 17.78 15.39
C ALA A 366 -45.89 16.97 16.34
N LEU A 367 -44.78 16.41 15.83
CA LEU A 367 -43.75 15.74 16.62
C LEU A 367 -42.48 16.59 16.56
N GLU A 368 -42.04 17.10 17.72
CA GLU A 368 -40.77 17.78 17.89
C GLU A 368 -39.82 16.87 18.65
N ALA A 369 -38.64 16.56 18.08
CA ALA A 369 -37.64 15.74 18.72
C ALA A 369 -36.31 16.47 18.81
N ARG A 370 -35.82 16.63 20.05
CA ARG A 370 -34.55 17.26 20.37
C ARG A 370 -33.56 16.24 20.87
N PHE A 371 -32.35 16.25 20.30
CA PHE A 371 -31.26 15.37 20.67
C PHE A 371 -30.10 16.21 21.20
N VAL A 372 -29.53 15.82 22.34
CA VAL A 372 -28.21 16.27 22.78
C VAL A 372 -27.19 15.25 22.29
N VAL A 373 -26.24 15.70 21.52
CA VAL A 373 -25.23 14.84 20.87
C VAL A 373 -23.82 15.36 21.16
N LEU A 374 -22.84 14.45 21.13
CA LEU A 374 -21.43 14.80 21.15
C LEU A 374 -20.85 14.61 19.75
N ILE A 375 -20.33 15.70 19.19
CA ILE A 375 -19.65 15.74 17.90
C ILE A 375 -18.16 15.55 18.13
N LEU A 376 -17.58 14.56 17.46
CA LEU A 376 -16.15 14.28 17.50
C LEU A 376 -15.37 15.28 16.63
N ARG A 377 -14.40 15.98 17.24
CA ARG A 377 -13.44 16.85 16.56
C ARG A 377 -12.04 16.29 16.69
N ILE A 378 -11.43 15.99 15.56
CA ILE A 378 -10.07 15.46 15.49
C ILE A 378 -9.22 16.42 14.67
N SER A 379 -8.13 16.90 15.26
CA SER A 379 -7.15 17.74 14.59
C SER A 379 -5.75 17.16 14.74
N GLU A 380 -4.97 17.15 13.66
CA GLU A 380 -3.58 16.74 13.72
C GLU A 380 -2.76 17.77 14.49
N VAL A 381 -1.87 17.28 15.35
CA VAL A 381 -0.93 18.09 16.13
C VAL A 381 0.45 17.98 15.48
N ALA A 382 1.02 19.10 15.07
CA ALA A 382 2.41 19.15 14.64
C ALA A 382 3.32 18.84 15.84
N VAL A 383 4.14 17.80 15.74
CA VAL A 383 5.16 17.44 16.73
C VAL A 383 6.50 17.96 16.25
#